data_d0b159d648f68da29f67c64803b06593
#
_entry.id   d0b159d648f68da29f67c64803b06593
#
_cell.length_a   1.000
_cell.length_b   1.000
_cell.length_c   1.000
_cell.angle_alpha   90.00
_cell.angle_beta   90.00
_cell.angle_gamma   90.00
#
_symmetry.space_group_name_H-M   'P 1'
#
loop_
_entity.id
_entity.type
_entity.pdbx_description
1 polymer ?
#
loop_
_entity_poly.entity_id
_entity_poly.type
_entity_poly.pdbx_seq_one_letter_code
_entity_poly.pdbx_strand_id
1 'polypeptide(L)'
;MSTPIIERSISRAGAGRARVSRPVVAPVLRRSDNPAAAVLRTSASGPVFRDSAARATGLSIATVNRQVASLLSAGLLRERPDLTAAGAVGRPRVPFEIDHDAYLTIGIHIGAAATKIVAADLRGRILGGLAIATPQTGQDFAVTTVARSAKAFLQRWHRRTPLWAGVAIGGRVDPHTGVVDHPTLEWKAAPIGQVLGDVLELPVSVAPHVEAMAASELLLPTFDARRPAPDTELPATHHGSSLYFYVRETAGIAVTLDGRVHTPSSGPGSIAHLPTGSDVRCACGRRGCLAVTVGDRALQARAVGRGIIPAHNGTAGTTIADLYRVAESGSEPARELLAERASMLGQTVALVRDMLNPDRVVLGGQAFTGYRPALAHVARAFTQSTQLPPTDIRISGFGGKVQEFAAVVTSLSALYADPLAAVRRV
;
A
#
# COMPACT_ATOMS: atom_id res chain seq x y z
N MET A 1 10.85 67.38 45.34
CA MET A 1 11.77 66.62 44.52
C MET A 1 11.59 65.15 44.82
N SER A 2 10.76 64.46 44.04
CA SER A 2 10.44 63.02 44.24
C SER A 2 10.89 62.26 42.99
N THR A 3 11.79 61.32 43.19
CA THR A 3 12.34 60.43 42.15
C THR A 3 11.37 59.28 41.92
N PRO A 4 11.01 58.87 40.69
CA PRO A 4 10.19 57.72 40.46
C PRO A 4 11.01 56.41 40.41
N ILE A 5 10.53 55.41 41.11
CA ILE A 5 11.04 54.03 41.14
C ILE A 5 10.62 53.36 39.86
N ILE A 6 11.58 52.86 39.07
CA ILE A 6 11.35 52.07 37.87
C ILE A 6 11.24 50.60 38.30
N GLU A 7 10.06 50.02 38.30
CA GLU A 7 9.83 48.58 38.39
C GLU A 7 10.24 47.88 37.11
N ARG A 8 11.29 47.07 37.19
CA ARG A 8 11.70 46.16 36.11
C ARG A 8 10.83 44.90 36.13
N SER A 9 9.85 44.86 35.22
CA SER A 9 9.05 43.68 34.94
C SER A 9 9.95 42.63 34.24
N ILE A 10 10.31 41.53 34.91
CA ILE A 10 11.04 40.42 34.37
C ILE A 10 10.02 39.52 33.64
N SER A 11 9.87 39.70 32.34
CA SER A 11 9.15 38.79 31.48
C SER A 11 9.94 37.47 31.38
N ARG A 12 9.49 36.42 32.05
CA ARG A 12 9.92 35.06 31.81
C ARG A 12 9.34 34.60 30.46
N ALA A 13 10.09 34.79 29.38
CA ALA A 13 9.86 34.12 28.11
C ALA A 13 10.05 32.62 28.35
N GLY A 14 8.96 31.88 28.40
CA GLY A 14 9.02 30.42 28.37
C GLY A 14 9.67 29.99 27.07
N ALA A 15 10.87 29.37 27.16
CA ALA A 15 11.53 28.73 26.03
C ALA A 15 10.63 27.58 25.54
N GLY A 16 9.78 27.86 24.56
CA GLY A 16 9.09 26.84 23.80
C GLY A 16 10.15 25.93 23.17
N ARG A 17 10.19 24.67 23.58
CA ARG A 17 10.98 23.67 22.88
C ARG A 17 10.65 23.74 21.40
N ALA A 18 11.60 24.15 20.57
CA ALA A 18 11.46 24.11 19.13
C ALA A 18 11.01 22.68 18.76
N ARG A 19 9.79 22.55 18.21
CA ARG A 19 9.32 21.27 17.69
C ARG A 19 10.26 20.89 16.55
N VAL A 20 11.05 19.86 16.78
CA VAL A 20 11.87 19.25 15.73
C VAL A 20 10.89 18.62 14.74
N SER A 21 10.70 19.26 13.60
CA SER A 21 9.86 18.70 12.51
C SER A 21 10.44 17.34 12.09
N ARG A 22 9.63 16.30 12.13
CA ARG A 22 10.06 14.96 11.70
C ARG A 22 10.18 14.91 10.18
N PRO A 23 11.21 14.25 9.63
CA PRO A 23 11.46 14.28 8.20
C PRO A 23 10.39 13.56 7.40
N VAL A 24 9.98 14.18 6.29
CA VAL A 24 9.34 13.46 5.20
C VAL A 24 10.44 12.80 4.39
N VAL A 25 10.30 11.49 4.15
CA VAL A 25 11.30 10.68 3.45
C VAL A 25 10.65 10.00 2.26
N ALA A 26 11.21 10.21 1.08
CA ALA A 26 10.71 9.58 -0.13
C ALA A 26 10.67 8.05 0.02
N PRO A 27 9.54 7.39 -0.31
CA PRO A 27 9.42 5.93 -0.22
C PRO A 27 10.33 5.25 -1.23
N VAL A 28 10.94 4.14 -0.84
CA VAL A 28 11.80 3.33 -1.71
C VAL A 28 10.99 2.12 -2.20
N LEU A 29 10.31 2.28 -3.33
CA LEU A 29 9.43 1.25 -3.91
C LEU A 29 10.23 0.32 -4.85
N ARG A 30 11.33 -0.23 -4.34
CA ARG A 30 12.19 -1.18 -5.06
C ARG A 30 12.87 -2.14 -4.10
N ARG A 31 13.32 -3.27 -4.62
CA ARG A 31 14.26 -4.13 -3.90
C ARG A 31 15.58 -3.40 -3.70
N SER A 32 16.12 -3.52 -2.51
CA SER A 32 17.38 -2.88 -2.13
C SER A 32 18.54 -3.87 -2.26
N ASP A 33 19.67 -3.38 -2.73
CA ASP A 33 20.94 -4.10 -2.78
C ASP A 33 21.74 -3.97 -1.47
N ASN A 34 21.21 -3.25 -0.47
CA ASN A 34 21.82 -3.10 0.85
C ASN A 34 21.93 -4.47 1.53
N PRO A 35 23.14 -4.88 1.97
CA PRO A 35 23.36 -6.21 2.57
C PRO A 35 22.51 -6.47 3.81
N ALA A 36 22.28 -5.46 4.67
CA ALA A 36 21.43 -5.61 5.86
C ALA A 36 19.95 -5.82 5.44
N ALA A 37 19.48 -5.09 4.43
CA ALA A 37 18.14 -5.26 3.87
C ALA A 37 17.96 -6.65 3.21
N ALA A 38 18.98 -7.14 2.51
CA ALA A 38 18.97 -8.47 1.93
C ALA A 38 18.85 -9.55 3.00
N VAL A 39 19.64 -9.45 4.08
CA VAL A 39 19.58 -10.39 5.21
C VAL A 39 18.23 -10.30 5.94
N LEU A 40 17.73 -9.10 6.24
CA LEU A 40 16.43 -8.91 6.88
C LEU A 40 15.31 -9.59 6.07
N ARG A 41 15.34 -9.44 4.76
CA ARG A 41 14.34 -10.01 3.83
C ARG A 41 14.32 -11.54 3.85
N THR A 42 15.46 -12.22 4.05
CA THR A 42 15.49 -13.70 4.11
C THR A 42 14.66 -14.25 5.27
N SER A 43 14.48 -13.49 6.35
CA SER A 43 13.69 -13.89 7.52
C SER A 43 12.26 -13.36 7.55
N ALA A 44 11.78 -12.78 6.44
CA ALA A 44 10.43 -12.23 6.37
C ALA A 44 9.34 -13.32 6.51
N SER A 45 9.58 -14.51 5.98
CA SER A 45 8.66 -15.64 6.05
C SER A 45 8.82 -16.50 7.31
N GLY A 46 9.88 -16.32 8.09
CA GLY A 46 10.13 -17.09 9.30
C GLY A 46 11.61 -17.18 9.66
N PRO A 47 11.94 -18.03 10.66
CA PRO A 47 13.31 -18.25 11.10
C PRO A 47 14.22 -18.81 10.01
N VAL A 48 15.46 -18.32 9.93
CA VAL A 48 16.45 -18.73 8.93
C VAL A 48 17.83 -18.90 9.58
N PHE A 49 18.60 -19.86 9.07
CA PHE A 49 20.01 -20.04 9.47
C PHE A 49 20.93 -19.11 8.65
N ARG A 50 22.08 -18.76 9.23
CA ARG A 50 23.04 -17.84 8.59
C ARG A 50 23.59 -18.36 7.26
N ASP A 51 23.84 -19.68 7.15
CA ASP A 51 24.27 -20.31 5.90
C ASP A 51 23.18 -20.32 4.83
N SER A 52 21.92 -20.52 5.22
CA SER A 52 20.77 -20.41 4.31
C SER A 52 20.58 -18.97 3.83
N ALA A 53 20.73 -17.98 4.71
CA ALA A 53 20.70 -16.59 4.32
C ALA A 53 21.85 -16.22 3.38
N ALA A 54 23.06 -16.77 3.59
CA ALA A 54 24.19 -16.57 2.67
C ALA A 54 23.90 -17.11 1.27
N ARG A 55 23.36 -18.33 1.16
CA ARG A 55 22.94 -18.92 -0.13
C ARG A 55 21.83 -18.09 -0.79
N ALA A 56 20.81 -17.68 -0.03
CA ALA A 56 19.68 -16.94 -0.57
C ALA A 56 20.04 -15.52 -1.03
N THR A 57 21.05 -14.90 -0.45
CA THR A 57 21.46 -13.51 -0.76
C THR A 57 22.67 -13.44 -1.69
N GLY A 58 23.41 -14.53 -1.88
CA GLY A 58 24.70 -14.53 -2.58
C GLY A 58 25.82 -13.82 -1.80
N LEU A 59 25.58 -13.41 -0.53
CA LEU A 59 26.58 -12.75 0.30
C LEU A 59 27.53 -13.79 0.95
N SER A 60 28.77 -13.38 1.22
CA SER A 60 29.69 -14.22 2.00
C SER A 60 29.15 -14.45 3.41
N ILE A 61 29.45 -15.62 3.99
CA ILE A 61 29.03 -15.94 5.38
C ILE A 61 29.57 -14.91 6.40
N ALA A 62 30.75 -14.35 6.17
CA ALA A 62 31.31 -13.28 7.01
C ALA A 62 30.47 -12.00 6.95
N THR A 63 29.99 -11.62 5.75
CA THR A 63 29.10 -10.49 5.57
C THR A 63 27.77 -10.74 6.24
N VAL A 64 27.15 -11.92 6.05
CA VAL A 64 25.89 -12.29 6.72
C VAL A 64 26.04 -12.22 8.25
N ASN A 65 27.10 -12.79 8.81
CA ASN A 65 27.33 -12.74 10.25
C ASN A 65 27.43 -11.31 10.80
N ARG A 66 28.14 -10.43 10.10
CA ARG A 66 28.23 -9.01 10.45
C ARG A 66 26.87 -8.31 10.40
N GLN A 67 26.09 -8.54 9.32
CA GLN A 67 24.77 -7.92 9.19
C GLN A 67 23.79 -8.45 10.23
N VAL A 68 23.76 -9.77 10.49
CA VAL A 68 22.95 -10.37 11.55
C VAL A 68 23.30 -9.77 12.91
N ALA A 69 24.58 -9.65 13.25
CA ALA A 69 25.01 -9.04 14.52
C ALA A 69 24.52 -7.58 14.63
N SER A 70 24.65 -6.77 13.57
CA SER A 70 24.19 -5.39 13.55
C SER A 70 22.67 -5.28 13.68
N LEU A 71 21.91 -6.15 13.00
CA LEU A 71 20.46 -6.18 13.05
C LEU A 71 19.92 -6.68 14.39
N LEU A 72 20.60 -7.65 15.04
CA LEU A 72 20.32 -8.08 16.43
C LEU A 72 20.55 -6.94 17.41
N SER A 73 21.70 -6.25 17.30
CA SER A 73 22.02 -5.09 18.14
C SER A 73 21.02 -3.94 17.98
N ALA A 74 20.43 -3.77 16.79
CA ALA A 74 19.38 -2.80 16.53
C ALA A 74 17.98 -3.26 16.96
N GLY A 75 17.83 -4.49 17.49
CA GLY A 75 16.54 -5.07 17.86
C GLY A 75 15.62 -5.42 16.69
N LEU A 76 16.14 -5.44 15.46
CA LEU A 76 15.37 -5.78 14.26
C LEU A 76 15.26 -7.28 14.01
N LEU A 77 16.22 -8.04 14.52
CA LEU A 77 16.23 -9.49 14.54
C LEU A 77 16.26 -10.00 15.98
N ARG A 78 15.82 -11.23 16.18
CA ARG A 78 16.01 -12.02 17.39
C ARG A 78 16.49 -13.42 17.04
N GLU A 79 17.27 -14.01 17.94
CA GLU A 79 17.68 -15.41 17.82
C GLU A 79 16.56 -16.33 18.36
N ARG A 80 16.48 -17.53 17.77
CA ARG A 80 15.50 -18.56 18.12
C ARG A 80 16.21 -19.83 18.61
N PRO A 81 16.79 -19.79 19.84
CA PRO A 81 17.48 -20.96 20.41
C PRO A 81 16.52 -22.13 20.64
N ASP A 82 15.23 -21.86 20.83
CA ASP A 82 14.15 -22.86 20.95
C ASP A 82 14.00 -23.74 19.69
N LEU A 83 14.49 -23.29 18.52
CA LEU A 83 14.47 -24.03 17.27
C LEU A 83 15.82 -24.72 16.93
N THR A 84 16.74 -24.75 17.88
CA THR A 84 18.04 -25.42 17.70
C THR A 84 17.86 -26.91 17.89
N ALA A 85 18.38 -27.73 16.95
CA ALA A 85 18.29 -29.19 17.06
C ALA A 85 19.08 -29.68 18.27
N ALA A 86 18.44 -30.42 19.16
CA ALA A 86 19.07 -31.07 20.29
C ALA A 86 20.02 -32.18 19.83
N GLY A 87 21.25 -32.26 20.34
CA GLY A 87 22.20 -33.35 20.10
C GLY A 87 23.11 -33.18 18.87
N ALA A 88 23.14 -32.05 18.22
CA ALA A 88 24.12 -31.79 17.15
C ALA A 88 25.54 -31.66 17.73
N VAL A 89 26.48 -32.40 17.16
CA VAL A 89 27.91 -32.29 17.48
C VAL A 89 28.46 -30.97 16.91
N GLY A 90 29.03 -30.12 17.74
CA GLY A 90 29.61 -28.83 17.38
C GLY A 90 28.87 -27.63 17.98
N ARG A 91 29.32 -26.40 17.62
CA ARG A 91 28.68 -25.17 18.11
C ARG A 91 27.22 -25.11 17.60
N PRO A 92 26.22 -24.95 18.49
CA PRO A 92 24.81 -24.89 18.11
C PRO A 92 24.55 -23.85 17.02
N ARG A 93 23.83 -24.25 15.96
CA ARG A 93 23.40 -23.35 14.89
C ARG A 93 22.07 -22.72 15.31
N VAL A 94 22.10 -21.50 15.80
CA VAL A 94 20.91 -20.77 16.22
C VAL A 94 20.33 -20.00 15.03
N PRO A 95 19.08 -20.27 14.62
CA PRO A 95 18.42 -19.49 13.57
C PRO A 95 18.01 -18.11 14.12
N PHE A 96 17.83 -17.16 13.21
CA PHE A 96 17.34 -15.81 13.50
C PHE A 96 16.06 -15.53 12.73
N GLU A 97 15.24 -14.62 13.25
CA GLU A 97 14.05 -14.12 12.60
C GLU A 97 13.87 -12.62 12.83
N ILE A 98 13.02 -11.96 12.04
CA ILE A 98 12.59 -10.59 12.31
C ILE A 98 11.93 -10.56 13.70
N ASP A 99 12.35 -9.61 14.55
CA ASP A 99 11.63 -9.34 15.80
C ASP A 99 10.31 -8.62 15.45
N HIS A 100 9.24 -9.41 15.39
CA HIS A 100 7.92 -8.94 15.03
C HIS A 100 7.11 -8.44 16.23
N ASP A 101 7.69 -8.43 17.45
CA ASP A 101 7.02 -8.02 18.68
C ASP A 101 7.51 -6.68 19.22
N ALA A 102 8.77 -6.29 18.95
CA ALA A 102 9.37 -5.08 19.50
C ALA A 102 8.84 -3.80 18.81
N TYR A 103 8.65 -3.84 17.51
CA TYR A 103 8.35 -2.67 16.69
C TYR A 103 7.05 -2.81 15.91
N LEU A 104 6.53 -1.65 15.46
CA LEU A 104 5.47 -1.56 14.48
C LEU A 104 5.67 -0.36 13.54
N THR A 105 4.96 -0.37 12.43
CA THR A 105 4.75 0.80 11.57
C THR A 105 3.26 1.09 11.44
N ILE A 106 2.91 2.33 11.10
CA ILE A 106 1.53 2.73 10.84
C ILE A 106 1.35 3.03 9.35
N GLY A 107 0.40 2.35 8.73
CA GLY A 107 -0.02 2.57 7.36
C GLY A 107 -1.35 3.32 7.31
N ILE A 108 -1.46 4.32 6.43
CA ILE A 108 -2.65 5.14 6.25
C ILE A 108 -2.99 5.16 4.76
N HIS A 109 -4.10 4.54 4.37
CA HIS A 109 -4.62 4.68 3.00
C HIS A 109 -5.75 5.71 3.01
N ILE A 110 -5.55 6.83 2.32
CA ILE A 110 -6.55 7.87 2.17
C ILE A 110 -7.30 7.66 0.86
N GLY A 111 -8.53 7.16 0.96
CA GLY A 111 -9.44 7.03 -0.17
C GLY A 111 -10.46 8.15 -0.22
N ALA A 112 -11.18 8.31 -1.33
CA ALA A 112 -12.16 9.39 -1.50
C ALA A 112 -13.33 9.29 -0.50
N ALA A 113 -13.80 8.09 -0.17
CA ALA A 113 -14.92 7.88 0.76
C ALA A 113 -14.45 7.47 2.17
N ALA A 114 -13.38 6.69 2.27
CA ALA A 114 -12.91 6.16 3.55
C ALA A 114 -11.39 6.16 3.63
N THR A 115 -10.89 6.51 4.80
CA THR A 115 -9.48 6.41 5.19
C THR A 115 -9.30 5.18 6.07
N LYS A 116 -8.35 4.33 5.71
CA LYS A 116 -7.98 3.13 6.44
C LYS A 116 -6.65 3.33 7.14
N ILE A 117 -6.60 3.07 8.43
CA ILE A 117 -5.42 3.19 9.27
C ILE A 117 -5.10 1.81 9.83
N VAL A 118 -3.88 1.34 9.64
CA VAL A 118 -3.45 0.00 10.06
C VAL A 118 -2.11 0.05 10.79
N ALA A 119 -1.96 -0.79 11.81
CA ALA A 119 -0.66 -1.09 12.40
C ALA A 119 -0.13 -2.39 11.80
N ALA A 120 1.14 -2.42 11.45
CA ALA A 120 1.79 -3.61 10.91
C ALA A 120 3.12 -3.89 11.65
N ASP A 121 3.49 -5.18 11.73
CA ASP A 121 4.81 -5.57 12.20
C ASP A 121 5.87 -5.39 11.09
N LEU A 122 7.13 -5.64 11.42
CA LEU A 122 8.24 -5.50 10.47
C LEU A 122 8.27 -6.56 9.34
N ARG A 123 7.41 -7.58 9.42
CA ARG A 123 7.18 -8.54 8.33
C ARG A 123 6.11 -8.05 7.34
N GLY A 124 5.41 -6.94 7.66
CA GLY A 124 4.28 -6.45 6.90
C GLY A 124 2.94 -7.10 7.25
N ARG A 125 2.87 -7.89 8.33
CA ARG A 125 1.61 -8.47 8.82
C ARG A 125 0.80 -7.39 9.52
N ILE A 126 -0.45 -7.22 9.11
CA ILE A 126 -1.38 -6.29 9.75
C ILE A 126 -1.77 -6.83 11.13
N LEU A 127 -1.49 -6.06 12.17
CA LEU A 127 -1.78 -6.34 13.58
C LEU A 127 -3.19 -5.89 13.97
N GLY A 128 -3.68 -4.84 13.34
CA GLY A 128 -5.02 -4.30 13.54
C GLY A 128 -5.28 -3.11 12.65
N GLY A 129 -6.53 -2.68 12.56
CA GLY A 129 -6.94 -1.58 11.69
C GLY A 129 -8.15 -0.82 12.20
N LEU A 130 -8.30 0.39 11.66
CA LEU A 130 -9.42 1.30 11.85
C LEU A 130 -9.80 1.87 10.49
N ALA A 131 -11.08 1.97 10.20
CA ALA A 131 -11.60 2.72 9.07
C ALA A 131 -12.42 3.91 9.58
N ILE A 132 -12.19 5.08 8.99
CA ILE A 132 -12.98 6.29 9.25
C ILE A 132 -13.52 6.82 7.92
N ALA A 133 -14.64 7.53 7.93
CA ALA A 133 -15.05 8.30 6.77
C ALA A 133 -13.98 9.37 6.48
N THR A 134 -13.59 9.52 5.21
CA THR A 134 -12.68 10.60 4.82
C THR A 134 -13.45 11.92 4.89
N PRO A 135 -13.02 12.90 5.71
CA PRO A 135 -13.72 14.17 5.80
C PRO A 135 -13.74 14.89 4.44
N GLN A 136 -14.93 15.38 4.06
CA GLN A 136 -15.16 16.01 2.74
C GLN A 136 -15.09 17.55 2.82
N THR A 137 -15.04 18.11 4.03
CA THR A 137 -15.08 19.57 4.26
C THR A 137 -13.70 20.08 4.68
N GLY A 138 -13.13 20.95 3.85
CA GLY A 138 -11.89 21.67 4.17
C GLY A 138 -10.64 20.76 4.25
N GLN A 139 -9.65 21.03 3.43
CA GLN A 139 -8.42 20.26 3.34
C GLN A 139 -7.69 20.12 4.69
N ASP A 140 -7.50 21.26 5.40
CA ASP A 140 -6.74 21.30 6.65
C ASP A 140 -7.44 20.53 7.77
N PHE A 141 -8.77 20.64 7.84
CA PHE A 141 -9.59 19.88 8.78
C PHE A 141 -9.49 18.37 8.48
N ALA A 142 -9.58 17.99 7.21
CA ALA A 142 -9.51 16.59 6.81
C ALA A 142 -8.16 15.97 7.15
N VAL A 143 -7.05 16.61 6.77
CA VAL A 143 -5.69 16.13 7.04
C VAL A 143 -5.42 16.04 8.55
N THR A 144 -5.83 17.07 9.31
CA THR A 144 -5.67 17.08 10.77
C THR A 144 -6.52 15.98 11.45
N THR A 145 -7.73 15.73 10.96
CA THR A 145 -8.61 14.67 11.48
C THR A 145 -8.01 13.30 11.25
N VAL A 146 -7.48 13.04 10.06
CA VAL A 146 -6.76 11.79 9.74
C VAL A 146 -5.56 11.61 10.66
N ALA A 147 -4.75 12.66 10.86
CA ALA A 147 -3.56 12.62 11.70
C ALA A 147 -3.89 12.34 13.16
N ARG A 148 -4.92 13.00 13.71
CA ARG A 148 -5.40 12.76 15.10
C ARG A 148 -5.96 11.35 15.27
N SER A 149 -6.72 10.85 14.30
CA SER A 149 -7.25 9.48 14.32
C SER A 149 -6.13 8.45 14.31
N ALA A 150 -5.07 8.68 13.51
CA ALA A 150 -3.91 7.85 13.47
C ALA A 150 -3.14 7.87 14.81
N LYS A 151 -2.97 9.05 15.44
CA LYS A 151 -2.34 9.16 16.77
C LYS A 151 -3.13 8.41 17.84
N ALA A 152 -4.45 8.59 17.88
CA ALA A 152 -5.32 7.88 18.82
C ALA A 152 -5.29 6.35 18.61
N PHE A 153 -5.22 5.91 17.34
CA PHE A 153 -5.08 4.49 17.02
C PHE A 153 -3.73 3.92 17.50
N LEU A 154 -2.63 4.65 17.35
CA LEU A 154 -1.30 4.25 17.81
C LEU A 154 -1.22 4.04 19.33
N GLN A 155 -1.97 4.79 20.13
CA GLN A 155 -1.98 4.65 21.59
C GLN A 155 -2.42 3.26 22.07
N ARG A 156 -3.09 2.46 21.23
CA ARG A 156 -3.49 1.08 21.54
C ARG A 156 -2.28 0.11 21.57
N TRP A 157 -1.15 0.54 21.01
CA TRP A 157 0.03 -0.31 20.80
C TRP A 157 1.19 0.02 21.73
N HIS A 158 0.89 0.42 22.98
CA HIS A 158 1.85 0.92 23.96
C HIS A 158 3.01 -0.06 24.30
N ARG A 159 2.89 -1.34 23.93
CA ARG A 159 3.94 -2.35 24.12
C ARG A 159 4.91 -2.47 22.94
N ARG A 160 4.71 -1.72 21.88
CA ARG A 160 5.53 -1.74 20.66
C ARG A 160 6.02 -0.33 20.35
N THR A 161 7.23 -0.23 19.88
CA THR A 161 7.79 1.07 19.47
C THR A 161 7.41 1.36 18.02
N PRO A 162 6.65 2.44 17.72
CA PRO A 162 6.37 2.83 16.36
C PRO A 162 7.62 3.40 15.68
N LEU A 163 7.96 2.91 14.49
CA LEU A 163 9.14 3.34 13.75
C LEU A 163 8.83 4.34 12.63
N TRP A 164 7.73 4.17 11.92
CA TRP A 164 7.48 4.90 10.68
C TRP A 164 6.00 5.02 10.37
N ALA A 165 5.61 6.12 9.71
CA ALA A 165 4.30 6.28 9.12
C ALA A 165 4.37 6.25 7.59
N GLY A 166 3.49 5.50 6.95
CA GLY A 166 3.37 5.42 5.49
C GLY A 166 1.98 5.82 5.03
N VAL A 167 1.91 6.68 4.04
CA VAL A 167 0.65 7.11 3.44
C VAL A 167 0.58 6.66 2.00
N ALA A 168 -0.52 5.96 1.65
CA ALA A 168 -0.87 5.64 0.27
C ALA A 168 -2.13 6.43 -0.11
N ILE A 169 -2.06 7.25 -1.15
CA ILE A 169 -3.15 8.16 -1.53
C ILE A 169 -3.25 8.29 -3.05
N GLY A 170 -4.45 8.56 -3.55
CA GLY A 170 -4.67 8.93 -4.96
C GLY A 170 -4.18 10.34 -5.28
N GLY A 171 -4.13 10.67 -6.57
CA GLY A 171 -3.68 11.98 -7.03
C GLY A 171 -2.17 12.07 -7.24
N ARG A 172 -1.67 13.29 -7.37
CA ARG A 172 -0.25 13.58 -7.56
C ARG A 172 0.43 13.78 -6.21
N VAL A 173 1.49 13.06 -5.96
CA VAL A 173 2.28 13.10 -4.72
C VAL A 173 3.68 13.61 -5.05
N ASP A 174 4.16 14.59 -4.30
CA ASP A 174 5.59 14.88 -4.22
C ASP A 174 6.19 14.01 -3.12
N PRO A 175 7.01 13.01 -3.46
CA PRO A 175 7.50 12.04 -2.47
C PRO A 175 8.53 12.65 -1.50
N HIS A 176 9.15 13.78 -1.83
CA HIS A 176 10.17 14.40 -1.00
C HIS A 176 9.58 15.33 0.06
N THR A 177 8.48 16.00 -0.26
CA THR A 177 7.79 16.92 0.65
C THR A 177 6.54 16.30 1.28
N GLY A 178 6.01 15.22 0.70
CA GLY A 178 4.74 14.60 1.11
C GLY A 178 3.52 15.48 0.82
N VAL A 179 3.67 16.43 -0.09
CA VAL A 179 2.59 17.31 -0.57
C VAL A 179 1.78 16.57 -1.63
N VAL A 180 0.46 16.75 -1.59
CA VAL A 180 -0.48 16.02 -2.45
C VAL A 180 -1.49 16.94 -3.11
N ASP A 181 -1.69 16.75 -4.42
CA ASP A 181 -2.85 17.26 -5.17
C ASP A 181 -3.82 16.11 -5.43
N HIS A 182 -5.04 16.20 -4.88
CA HIS A 182 -6.06 15.16 -5.04
C HIS A 182 -7.37 15.73 -5.61
N PRO A 183 -7.61 15.61 -6.93
CA PRO A 183 -8.76 16.26 -7.58
C PRO A 183 -10.12 15.88 -6.99
N THR A 184 -10.34 14.61 -6.67
CA THR A 184 -11.65 14.14 -6.13
C THR A 184 -11.94 14.63 -4.70
N LEU A 185 -10.90 14.91 -3.90
CA LEU A 185 -11.01 15.50 -2.57
C LEU A 185 -10.89 17.03 -2.62
N GLU A 186 -10.67 17.61 -3.80
CA GLU A 186 -10.42 19.03 -4.04
C GLU A 186 -9.23 19.58 -3.22
N TRP A 187 -8.25 18.71 -2.94
CA TRP A 187 -7.04 19.10 -2.22
C TRP A 187 -5.99 19.65 -3.18
N LYS A 188 -5.42 20.78 -2.82
CA LYS A 188 -4.34 21.45 -3.56
C LYS A 188 -3.16 21.68 -2.63
N ALA A 189 -1.99 21.19 -3.02
CA ALA A 189 -0.76 21.28 -2.24
C ALA A 189 -0.97 20.90 -0.76
N ALA A 190 -1.74 19.83 -0.49
CA ALA A 190 -2.04 19.38 0.87
C ALA A 190 -0.77 18.86 1.57
N PRO A 191 -0.35 19.44 2.73
CA PRO A 191 0.93 19.11 3.38
C PRO A 191 0.81 17.85 4.26
N ILE A 192 0.38 16.72 3.66
CA ILE A 192 0.05 15.49 4.38
C ILE A 192 1.26 14.95 5.14
N GLY A 193 2.43 14.92 4.48
CA GLY A 193 3.65 14.40 5.08
C GLY A 193 4.06 15.17 6.34
N GLN A 194 4.04 16.51 6.26
CA GLN A 194 4.39 17.38 7.37
C GLN A 194 3.40 17.25 8.53
N VAL A 195 2.10 17.39 8.26
CA VAL A 195 1.06 17.35 9.32
C VAL A 195 1.08 16.00 10.07
N LEU A 196 1.21 14.89 9.33
CA LEU A 196 1.33 13.57 9.95
C LEU A 196 2.62 13.42 10.75
N GLY A 197 3.76 13.89 10.22
CA GLY A 197 5.04 13.87 10.91
C GLY A 197 5.00 14.62 12.24
N ASP A 198 4.42 15.81 12.24
CA ASP A 198 4.30 16.67 13.43
C ASP A 198 3.34 16.08 14.48
N VAL A 199 2.23 15.48 14.04
CA VAL A 199 1.22 14.90 14.96
C VAL A 199 1.65 13.56 15.52
N LEU A 200 2.20 12.68 14.67
CA LEU A 200 2.61 11.33 15.06
C LEU A 200 4.00 11.30 15.72
N GLU A 201 4.81 12.33 15.50
CA GLU A 201 6.20 12.42 15.93
C GLU A 201 7.08 11.30 15.32
N LEU A 202 6.74 10.88 14.10
CA LEU A 202 7.40 9.82 13.33
C LEU A 202 7.89 10.34 11.98
N PRO A 203 8.94 9.73 11.40
CA PRO A 203 9.24 9.90 9.98
C PRO A 203 8.07 9.43 9.13
N VAL A 204 7.78 10.16 8.04
CA VAL A 204 6.64 9.88 7.15
C VAL A 204 7.11 9.64 5.72
N SER A 205 6.55 8.64 5.06
CA SER A 205 6.65 8.45 3.62
C SER A 205 5.26 8.53 2.98
N VAL A 206 5.16 9.22 1.85
CA VAL A 206 3.90 9.37 1.09
C VAL A 206 4.10 8.85 -0.32
N ALA A 207 3.20 7.99 -0.80
CA ALA A 207 3.25 7.37 -2.12
C ALA A 207 1.91 7.43 -2.86
N PRO A 208 1.91 7.50 -4.20
CA PRO A 208 0.72 7.24 -4.99
C PRO A 208 0.24 5.81 -4.75
N HIS A 209 -1.07 5.63 -4.54
CA HIS A 209 -1.59 4.36 -4.01
C HIS A 209 -1.43 3.17 -4.97
N VAL A 210 -1.58 3.36 -6.30
CA VAL A 210 -1.43 2.24 -7.25
C VAL A 210 0.03 1.78 -7.35
N GLU A 211 0.98 2.71 -7.30
CA GLU A 211 2.41 2.41 -7.22
C GLU A 211 2.75 1.65 -5.93
N ALA A 212 2.19 2.09 -4.80
CA ALA A 212 2.34 1.39 -3.53
C ALA A 212 1.68 -0.01 -3.54
N MET A 213 0.56 -0.19 -4.24
CA MET A 213 -0.05 -1.52 -4.43
C MET A 213 0.85 -2.44 -5.25
N ALA A 214 1.45 -1.95 -6.33
CA ALA A 214 2.45 -2.71 -7.10
C ALA A 214 3.69 -3.04 -6.25
N ALA A 215 4.15 -2.09 -5.43
CA ALA A 215 5.25 -2.32 -4.49
C ALA A 215 4.90 -3.39 -3.43
N SER A 216 3.64 -3.52 -3.03
CA SER A 216 3.21 -4.58 -2.10
C SER A 216 3.45 -5.97 -2.70
N GLU A 217 3.10 -6.18 -3.97
CA GLU A 217 3.35 -7.45 -4.67
C GLU A 217 4.85 -7.77 -4.80
N LEU A 218 5.68 -6.74 -4.85
CA LEU A 218 7.13 -6.86 -5.01
C LEU A 218 7.86 -7.11 -3.69
N LEU A 219 7.44 -6.44 -2.61
CA LEU A 219 8.24 -6.28 -1.38
C LEU A 219 7.67 -7.03 -0.19
N LEU A 220 6.35 -7.30 -0.14
CA LEU A 220 5.73 -7.96 1.00
C LEU A 220 5.53 -9.46 0.72
N PRO A 221 5.72 -10.32 1.73
CA PRO A 221 5.32 -11.72 1.62
C PRO A 221 3.80 -11.82 1.57
N THR A 222 3.28 -12.72 0.74
CA THR A 222 1.86 -13.06 0.76
C THR A 222 1.62 -14.07 1.88
N PHE A 223 0.85 -13.67 2.88
CA PHE A 223 0.52 -14.53 4.04
C PHE A 223 -0.68 -15.47 3.78
N ASP A 224 -1.00 -15.76 2.53
CA ASP A 224 -2.07 -16.70 2.21
C ASP A 224 -1.61 -18.15 2.42
N ALA A 225 -2.14 -18.80 3.46
CA ALA A 225 -1.85 -20.20 3.78
C ALA A 225 -2.28 -21.19 2.67
N ARG A 226 -3.04 -20.75 1.67
CA ARG A 226 -3.46 -21.56 0.51
C ARG A 226 -2.49 -21.47 -0.67
N ARG A 227 -1.53 -20.57 -0.62
CA ARG A 227 -0.47 -20.48 -1.59
C ARG A 227 0.71 -21.25 -1.02
N PRO A 228 1.20 -22.33 -1.67
CA PRO A 228 2.45 -22.94 -1.25
C PRO A 228 3.48 -21.81 -1.15
N ALA A 229 4.28 -21.84 -0.06
CA ALA A 229 5.44 -20.97 0.01
C ALA A 229 6.13 -21.09 -1.36
N PRO A 230 6.49 -19.97 -2.02
CA PRO A 230 7.25 -20.08 -3.24
C PRO A 230 8.40 -21.02 -2.90
N ASP A 231 8.51 -22.11 -3.68
CA ASP A 231 9.60 -23.06 -3.53
C ASP A 231 10.86 -22.26 -3.20
N THR A 232 11.63 -22.72 -2.27
CA THR A 232 12.68 -22.03 -1.51
C THR A 232 13.79 -21.37 -2.36
N GLU A 233 13.62 -21.33 -3.63
CA GLU A 233 14.29 -20.47 -4.57
C GLU A 233 13.54 -19.14 -4.67
N LEU A 234 13.95 -18.18 -3.83
CA LEU A 234 13.82 -16.78 -4.22
C LEU A 234 14.51 -16.69 -5.59
N PRO A 235 13.76 -16.49 -6.70
CA PRO A 235 14.44 -16.39 -8.00
C PRO A 235 15.43 -15.24 -7.88
N ALA A 236 16.70 -15.58 -7.97
CA ALA A 236 17.82 -14.67 -7.74
C ALA A 236 17.84 -13.46 -8.70
N THR A 237 16.99 -13.49 -9.72
CA THR A 237 16.89 -12.44 -10.72
C THR A 237 15.43 -12.21 -11.08
N HIS A 238 14.76 -11.26 -10.41
CA HIS A 238 13.54 -10.69 -10.97
C HIS A 238 13.91 -9.65 -12.03
N HIS A 239 14.59 -10.09 -13.06
CA HIS A 239 14.63 -9.37 -14.32
C HIS A 239 13.27 -9.54 -14.96
N GLY A 240 12.71 -8.47 -15.45
CA GLY A 240 11.42 -8.49 -16.11
C GLY A 240 10.49 -7.37 -15.68
N SER A 241 9.41 -7.31 -16.40
CA SER A 241 8.40 -6.26 -16.25
C SER A 241 7.09 -6.82 -15.72
N SER A 242 6.39 -6.03 -14.92
CA SER A 242 5.02 -6.35 -14.54
C SER A 242 4.11 -5.13 -14.61
N LEU A 243 2.88 -5.36 -15.04
CA LEU A 243 1.80 -4.38 -15.04
C LEU A 243 0.86 -4.68 -13.87
N TYR A 244 0.73 -3.75 -12.94
CA TYR A 244 -0.33 -3.77 -11.94
C TYR A 244 -1.52 -2.95 -12.45
N PHE A 245 -2.67 -3.58 -12.59
CA PHE A 245 -3.90 -2.96 -13.09
C PHE A 245 -4.94 -2.91 -11.95
N TYR A 246 -5.30 -1.72 -11.53
CA TYR A 246 -6.19 -1.48 -10.39
C TYR A 246 -7.51 -0.86 -10.80
N VAL A 247 -8.62 -1.43 -10.34
CA VAL A 247 -9.94 -0.81 -10.46
C VAL A 247 -10.78 -1.01 -9.19
N ARG A 248 -11.29 0.11 -8.70
CA ARG A 248 -12.31 0.21 -7.67
C ARG A 248 -13.16 1.47 -7.91
N GLU A 249 -13.04 2.49 -7.07
CA GLU A 249 -13.65 3.82 -7.29
C GLU A 249 -12.91 4.59 -8.40
N THR A 250 -11.63 4.31 -8.55
CA THR A 250 -10.75 4.84 -9.60
C THR A 250 -10.12 3.71 -10.38
N ALA A 251 -9.64 4.01 -11.59
CA ALA A 251 -8.85 3.09 -12.41
C ALA A 251 -7.45 3.64 -12.58
N GLY A 252 -6.43 2.81 -12.35
CA GLY A 252 -5.02 3.19 -12.46
C GLY A 252 -4.13 2.00 -12.77
N ILE A 253 -2.93 2.30 -13.22
CA ILE A 253 -1.87 1.31 -13.47
C ILE A 253 -0.57 1.71 -12.78
N ALA A 254 0.25 0.71 -12.48
CA ALA A 254 1.66 0.90 -12.17
C ALA A 254 2.49 -0.15 -12.90
N VAL A 255 3.69 0.24 -13.30
CA VAL A 255 4.64 -0.63 -14.00
C VAL A 255 5.82 -0.91 -13.09
N THR A 256 6.22 -2.16 -13.02
CA THR A 256 7.45 -2.57 -12.33
C THR A 256 8.45 -3.06 -13.36
N LEU A 257 9.66 -2.55 -13.30
CA LEU A 257 10.77 -2.94 -14.16
C LEU A 257 11.96 -3.35 -13.30
N ASP A 258 12.49 -4.54 -13.52
CA ASP A 258 13.68 -5.05 -12.83
C ASP A 258 13.64 -4.89 -11.30
N GLY A 259 12.50 -5.26 -10.70
CA GLY A 259 12.32 -5.18 -9.26
C GLY A 259 12.16 -3.75 -8.70
N ARG A 260 11.80 -2.78 -9.54
CA ARG A 260 11.55 -1.40 -9.18
C ARG A 260 10.22 -0.91 -9.74
N VAL A 261 9.39 -0.33 -8.92
CA VAL A 261 8.18 0.36 -9.39
C VAL A 261 8.58 1.64 -10.11
N HIS A 262 8.09 1.82 -11.32
CA HIS A 262 8.29 3.05 -12.09
C HIS A 262 7.46 4.18 -11.46
N THR A 263 8.14 5.26 -11.06
CA THR A 263 7.54 6.44 -10.41
C THR A 263 7.83 7.68 -11.26
N PRO A 264 6.94 8.04 -12.20
CA PRO A 264 7.14 9.19 -13.08
C PRO A 264 7.17 10.52 -12.30
N SER A 265 8.02 11.46 -12.71
CA SER A 265 8.12 12.78 -12.07
C SER A 265 6.87 13.65 -12.22
N SER A 266 6.07 13.40 -13.26
CA SER A 266 4.79 14.10 -13.52
C SER A 266 3.60 13.56 -12.73
N GLY A 267 3.81 12.53 -11.91
CA GLY A 267 2.75 11.82 -11.18
C GLY A 267 2.35 10.50 -11.84
N PRO A 268 1.46 9.72 -11.19
CA PRO A 268 1.07 8.40 -11.66
C PRO A 268 0.36 8.46 -13.01
N GLY A 269 0.55 7.43 -13.83
CA GLY A 269 -0.22 7.23 -15.05
C GLY A 269 -1.71 7.01 -14.72
N SER A 270 -2.61 7.53 -15.55
CA SER A 270 -4.04 7.37 -15.37
C SER A 270 -4.68 6.75 -16.60
N ILE A 271 -5.35 5.62 -16.38
CA ILE A 271 -6.21 4.98 -17.38
C ILE A 271 -7.69 5.37 -17.21
N ALA A 272 -7.99 6.22 -16.23
CA ALA A 272 -9.36 6.61 -15.89
C ALA A 272 -10.16 7.18 -17.07
N HIS A 273 -9.47 7.80 -18.03
CA HIS A 273 -10.07 8.44 -19.18
C HIS A 273 -9.85 7.70 -20.52
N LEU A 274 -9.42 6.43 -20.48
CA LEU A 274 -9.41 5.58 -21.67
C LEU A 274 -10.84 5.44 -22.22
N PRO A 275 -11.04 5.55 -23.55
CA PRO A 275 -12.35 5.43 -24.16
C PRO A 275 -12.83 3.96 -24.14
N THR A 276 -14.08 3.75 -23.75
CA THR A 276 -14.72 2.42 -23.69
C THR A 276 -15.83 2.23 -24.73
N GLY A 277 -16.10 3.25 -25.54
CA GLY A 277 -17.24 3.23 -26.47
C GLY A 277 -18.61 3.49 -25.81
N SER A 278 -18.68 3.66 -24.49
CA SER A 278 -19.90 4.01 -23.76
C SER A 278 -20.25 5.49 -23.96
N ASP A 279 -21.56 5.83 -23.89
CA ASP A 279 -22.06 7.23 -23.96
C ASP A 279 -22.21 7.90 -22.62
N VAL A 280 -21.81 7.27 -21.54
CA VAL A 280 -21.87 7.85 -20.19
C VAL A 280 -20.96 9.09 -20.11
N ARG A 281 -21.52 10.22 -19.68
CA ARG A 281 -20.77 11.47 -19.53
C ARG A 281 -19.77 11.39 -18.38
N CYS A 282 -18.55 11.86 -18.64
CA CYS A 282 -17.51 12.02 -17.63
C CYS A 282 -17.38 13.50 -17.24
N ALA A 283 -16.98 13.76 -15.98
CA ALA A 283 -16.71 15.12 -15.50
C ALA A 283 -15.59 15.83 -16.29
N CYS A 284 -14.74 15.09 -17.02
CA CYS A 284 -13.72 15.68 -17.90
C CYS A 284 -14.29 16.25 -19.22
N GLY A 285 -15.63 16.23 -19.43
CA GLY A 285 -16.33 16.70 -20.62
C GLY A 285 -16.48 15.65 -21.73
N ARG A 286 -15.74 14.54 -21.69
CA ARG A 286 -15.83 13.44 -22.67
C ARG A 286 -16.93 12.43 -22.30
N ARG A 287 -17.26 11.54 -23.23
CA ARG A 287 -18.13 10.38 -23.01
C ARG A 287 -17.31 9.10 -23.00
N GLY A 288 -17.82 8.07 -22.33
CA GLY A 288 -17.26 6.72 -22.35
C GLY A 288 -15.88 6.58 -21.70
N CYS A 289 -15.53 7.43 -20.75
CA CYS A 289 -14.30 7.24 -20.00
C CYS A 289 -14.37 5.98 -19.12
N LEU A 290 -13.28 5.24 -18.99
CA LEU A 290 -13.21 3.99 -18.23
C LEU A 290 -13.74 4.15 -16.80
N ALA A 291 -13.32 5.18 -16.08
CA ALA A 291 -13.73 5.39 -14.68
C ALA A 291 -15.23 5.49 -14.47
N VAL A 292 -15.95 6.16 -15.41
CA VAL A 292 -17.43 6.30 -15.34
C VAL A 292 -18.17 5.11 -15.95
N THR A 293 -17.46 4.18 -16.59
CA THR A 293 -18.05 2.96 -17.15
C THR A 293 -17.89 1.77 -16.20
N VAL A 294 -16.70 1.60 -15.58
CA VAL A 294 -16.38 0.42 -14.77
C VAL A 294 -16.15 0.71 -13.30
N GLY A 295 -16.06 1.98 -12.87
CA GLY A 295 -15.85 2.35 -11.47
C GLY A 295 -17.02 1.91 -10.57
N ASP A 296 -16.74 1.61 -9.30
CA ASP A 296 -17.75 1.10 -8.36
C ASP A 296 -18.96 2.04 -8.22
N ARG A 297 -18.74 3.36 -8.13
CA ARG A 297 -19.84 4.34 -8.06
C ARG A 297 -20.71 4.36 -9.30
N ALA A 298 -20.08 4.26 -10.49
CA ALA A 298 -20.82 4.26 -11.74
C ALA A 298 -21.66 2.99 -11.89
N LEU A 299 -21.09 1.84 -11.54
CA LEU A 299 -21.81 0.57 -11.57
C LEU A 299 -22.97 0.55 -10.58
N GLN A 300 -22.75 1.06 -9.37
CA GLN A 300 -23.78 1.22 -8.34
C GLN A 300 -24.93 2.11 -8.82
N ALA A 301 -24.64 3.28 -9.41
CA ALA A 301 -25.64 4.17 -9.96
C ALA A 301 -26.48 3.50 -11.07
N ARG A 302 -25.83 2.71 -11.94
CA ARG A 302 -26.52 1.90 -12.97
C ARG A 302 -27.40 0.83 -12.34
N ALA A 303 -26.94 0.15 -11.29
CA ALA A 303 -27.71 -0.88 -10.60
C ALA A 303 -28.96 -0.31 -9.92
N VAL A 304 -28.85 0.87 -9.30
CA VAL A 304 -29.97 1.60 -8.73
C VAL A 304 -30.93 2.07 -9.83
N GLY A 305 -30.40 2.68 -10.90
CA GLY A 305 -31.22 3.17 -12.03
C GLY A 305 -31.98 2.05 -12.78
N ARG A 306 -31.46 0.82 -12.77
CA ARG A 306 -32.12 -0.37 -13.32
C ARG A 306 -33.04 -1.07 -12.29
N GLY A 307 -33.19 -0.57 -11.06
CA GLY A 307 -33.98 -1.20 -9.99
C GLY A 307 -33.39 -2.52 -9.47
N ILE A 308 -32.11 -2.84 -9.73
CA ILE A 308 -31.45 -4.06 -9.31
C ILE A 308 -31.17 -4.04 -7.80
N ILE A 309 -30.76 -2.86 -7.29
CA ILE A 309 -30.55 -2.61 -5.87
C ILE A 309 -31.32 -1.36 -5.46
N PRO A 310 -31.84 -1.27 -4.22
CA PRO A 310 -32.61 -0.10 -3.79
C PRO A 310 -31.72 1.15 -3.67
N ALA A 311 -32.31 2.30 -3.97
CA ALA A 311 -31.73 3.58 -3.59
C ALA A 311 -31.92 3.78 -2.08
N HIS A 312 -30.84 3.87 -1.32
CA HIS A 312 -30.94 4.18 0.11
C HIS A 312 -30.65 5.65 0.36
N ASN A 313 -31.61 6.34 1.04
CA ASN A 313 -31.52 7.75 1.40
C ASN A 313 -30.92 7.95 2.81
N GLY A 314 -30.31 6.94 3.42
CA GLY A 314 -29.75 6.99 4.77
C GLY A 314 -28.24 7.13 4.84
N THR A 315 -27.70 7.34 6.06
CA THR A 315 -26.26 7.49 6.35
C THR A 315 -25.40 6.29 5.95
N ALA A 316 -26.02 5.12 5.76
CA ALA A 316 -25.40 3.90 5.24
C ALA A 316 -25.82 3.65 3.79
N GLY A 317 -25.51 4.60 2.89
CA GLY A 317 -25.90 4.51 1.46
C GLY A 317 -25.62 3.14 0.83
N THR A 318 -26.37 2.80 -0.23
CA THR A 318 -26.15 1.59 -1.04
C THR A 318 -24.69 1.49 -1.46
N THR A 319 -24.11 0.31 -1.38
CA THR A 319 -22.70 0.06 -1.75
C THR A 319 -22.58 -0.93 -2.89
N ILE A 320 -21.42 -1.00 -3.53
CA ILE A 320 -21.14 -2.02 -4.56
C ILE A 320 -21.26 -3.46 -4.00
N ALA A 321 -21.05 -3.65 -2.69
CA ALA A 321 -21.21 -4.94 -2.03
C ALA A 321 -22.67 -5.42 -2.05
N ASP A 322 -23.64 -4.50 -2.08
CA ASP A 322 -25.05 -4.85 -2.21
C ASP A 322 -25.34 -5.48 -3.57
N LEU A 323 -24.74 -4.94 -4.64
CA LEU A 323 -24.84 -5.53 -5.97
C LEU A 323 -24.22 -6.93 -6.02
N TYR A 324 -23.05 -7.12 -5.41
CA TYR A 324 -22.42 -8.45 -5.35
C TYR A 324 -23.31 -9.46 -4.60
N ARG A 325 -23.88 -9.08 -3.46
CA ARG A 325 -24.78 -9.92 -2.68
C ARG A 325 -26.03 -10.32 -3.47
N VAL A 326 -26.64 -9.38 -4.18
CA VAL A 326 -27.83 -9.62 -5.02
C VAL A 326 -27.47 -10.55 -6.20
N ALA A 327 -26.29 -10.43 -6.79
CA ALA A 327 -25.81 -11.36 -7.82
C ALA A 327 -25.55 -12.77 -7.27
N GLU A 328 -24.96 -12.87 -6.07
CA GLU A 328 -24.74 -14.15 -5.38
C GLU A 328 -26.06 -14.83 -5.00
N SER A 329 -27.10 -14.07 -4.62
CA SER A 329 -28.43 -14.60 -4.36
C SER A 329 -29.23 -15.02 -5.57
N GLY A 330 -28.67 -14.87 -6.79
CA GLY A 330 -29.25 -15.43 -8.01
C GLY A 330 -29.90 -14.44 -8.98
N SER A 331 -29.82 -13.11 -8.71
CA SER A 331 -30.38 -12.09 -9.61
C SER A 331 -29.65 -12.08 -10.95
N GLU A 332 -30.33 -12.44 -12.02
CA GLU A 332 -29.77 -12.42 -13.38
C GLU A 332 -29.41 -11.01 -13.84
N PRO A 333 -30.26 -9.96 -13.64
CA PRO A 333 -29.88 -8.60 -14.01
C PRO A 333 -28.61 -8.08 -13.31
N ALA A 334 -28.36 -8.52 -12.04
CA ALA A 334 -27.14 -8.17 -11.33
C ALA A 334 -25.91 -8.89 -11.91
N ARG A 335 -26.05 -10.15 -12.28
CA ARG A 335 -24.99 -10.95 -12.93
C ARG A 335 -24.64 -10.39 -14.30
N GLU A 336 -25.62 -10.05 -15.13
CA GLU A 336 -25.43 -9.43 -16.43
C GLU A 336 -24.67 -8.11 -16.30
N LEU A 337 -25.06 -7.24 -15.37
CA LEU A 337 -24.39 -5.96 -15.14
C LEU A 337 -22.93 -6.14 -14.71
N LEU A 338 -22.65 -7.15 -13.90
CA LEU A 338 -21.28 -7.49 -13.49
C LEU A 338 -20.48 -8.14 -14.62
N ALA A 339 -21.12 -8.93 -15.49
CA ALA A 339 -20.50 -9.51 -16.68
C ALA A 339 -20.15 -8.45 -17.74
N GLU A 340 -21.04 -7.46 -17.97
CA GLU A 340 -20.76 -6.29 -18.80
C GLU A 340 -19.49 -5.55 -18.34
N ARG A 341 -19.44 -5.25 -17.01
CA ARG A 341 -18.27 -4.62 -16.42
C ARG A 341 -17.00 -5.45 -16.62
N ALA A 342 -17.08 -6.76 -16.34
CA ALA A 342 -15.96 -7.67 -16.43
C ALA A 342 -15.42 -7.79 -17.86
N SER A 343 -16.30 -7.84 -18.84
CA SER A 343 -15.91 -7.88 -20.26
C SER A 343 -15.18 -6.59 -20.67
N MET A 344 -15.69 -5.42 -20.28
CA MET A 344 -15.04 -4.14 -20.52
C MET A 344 -13.66 -4.07 -19.85
N LEU A 345 -13.54 -4.59 -18.63
CA LEU A 345 -12.24 -4.66 -17.92
C LEU A 345 -11.27 -5.59 -18.66
N GLY A 346 -11.73 -6.75 -19.13
CA GLY A 346 -10.90 -7.67 -19.91
C GLY A 346 -10.34 -7.02 -21.19
N GLN A 347 -11.17 -6.33 -21.93
CA GLN A 347 -10.76 -5.58 -23.12
C GLN A 347 -9.75 -4.48 -22.80
N THR A 348 -9.98 -3.72 -21.73
CA THR A 348 -9.06 -2.64 -21.32
C THR A 348 -7.72 -3.19 -20.83
N VAL A 349 -7.73 -4.29 -20.08
CA VAL A 349 -6.49 -4.96 -19.64
C VAL A 349 -5.71 -5.45 -20.84
N ALA A 350 -6.37 -6.04 -21.86
CA ALA A 350 -5.72 -6.48 -23.10
C ALA A 350 -5.07 -5.31 -23.84
N LEU A 351 -5.79 -4.20 -24.00
CA LEU A 351 -5.27 -3.00 -24.66
C LEU A 351 -4.00 -2.48 -23.96
N VAL A 352 -4.05 -2.29 -22.65
CA VAL A 352 -2.92 -1.77 -21.90
C VAL A 352 -1.75 -2.77 -21.88
N ARG A 353 -2.05 -4.06 -21.76
CA ARG A 353 -1.06 -5.13 -21.83
C ARG A 353 -0.37 -5.14 -23.20
N ASP A 354 -1.11 -5.04 -24.30
CA ASP A 354 -0.53 -5.07 -25.65
C ASP A 354 0.34 -3.83 -25.93
N MET A 355 -0.01 -2.67 -25.34
CA MET A 355 0.81 -1.45 -25.42
C MET A 355 2.13 -1.55 -24.64
N LEU A 356 2.13 -2.19 -23.46
CA LEU A 356 3.28 -2.22 -22.56
C LEU A 356 4.07 -3.54 -22.66
N ASN A 357 3.46 -4.59 -23.18
CA ASN A 357 4.00 -5.94 -23.32
C ASN A 357 4.78 -6.44 -22.09
N PRO A 358 4.16 -6.45 -20.90
CA PRO A 358 4.83 -6.91 -19.68
C PRO A 358 4.90 -8.42 -19.63
N ASP A 359 5.89 -8.95 -18.91
CA ASP A 359 6.03 -10.39 -18.66
C ASP A 359 4.91 -10.92 -17.73
N ARG A 360 4.31 -10.04 -16.93
CA ARG A 360 3.22 -10.39 -15.99
C ARG A 360 2.21 -9.27 -15.87
N VAL A 361 0.94 -9.65 -15.69
CA VAL A 361 -0.15 -8.74 -15.33
C VAL A 361 -0.73 -9.13 -13.98
N VAL A 362 -0.85 -8.17 -13.06
CA VAL A 362 -1.49 -8.35 -11.77
C VAL A 362 -2.76 -7.51 -11.71
N LEU A 363 -3.89 -8.15 -11.46
CA LEU A 363 -5.21 -7.52 -11.37
C LEU A 363 -5.57 -7.27 -9.91
N GLY A 364 -5.71 -6.02 -9.53
CA GLY A 364 -6.02 -5.58 -8.17
C GLY A 364 -7.28 -4.74 -8.07
N GLY A 365 -7.81 -4.64 -6.86
CA GLY A 365 -9.01 -3.86 -6.57
C GLY A 365 -10.29 -4.68 -6.58
N GLN A 366 -11.34 -4.07 -6.03
CA GLN A 366 -12.60 -4.75 -5.75
C GLN A 366 -13.33 -5.20 -7.03
N ALA A 367 -13.03 -4.55 -8.17
CA ALA A 367 -13.57 -4.95 -9.47
C ALA A 367 -13.20 -6.40 -9.88
N PHE A 368 -12.04 -6.86 -9.40
CA PHE A 368 -11.54 -8.22 -9.69
C PHE A 368 -11.69 -9.17 -8.49
N THR A 369 -11.77 -8.66 -7.27
CA THR A 369 -11.78 -9.47 -6.06
C THR A 369 -13.15 -9.57 -5.39
N GLY A 370 -14.09 -8.68 -5.71
CA GLY A 370 -15.38 -8.58 -5.04
C GLY A 370 -16.42 -9.60 -5.48
N TYR A 371 -16.39 -10.01 -6.76
CA TYR A 371 -17.32 -11.01 -7.31
C TYR A 371 -16.57 -11.99 -8.23
N ARG A 372 -16.10 -13.08 -7.67
CA ARG A 372 -15.25 -14.06 -8.38
C ARG A 372 -15.85 -14.65 -9.66
N PRO A 373 -17.17 -14.94 -9.76
CA PRO A 373 -17.73 -15.50 -11.00
C PRO A 373 -17.50 -14.59 -12.22
N ALA A 374 -17.37 -13.27 -12.05
CA ALA A 374 -17.11 -12.35 -13.13
C ALA A 374 -15.71 -12.50 -13.77
N LEU A 375 -14.75 -13.14 -13.08
CA LEU A 375 -13.38 -13.32 -13.60
C LEU A 375 -13.34 -14.14 -14.90
N ALA A 376 -14.27 -15.06 -15.10
CA ALA A 376 -14.39 -15.80 -16.37
C ALA A 376 -14.69 -14.88 -17.57
N HIS A 377 -15.48 -13.83 -17.34
CA HIS A 377 -15.78 -12.82 -18.37
C HIS A 377 -14.56 -11.93 -18.63
N VAL A 378 -13.81 -11.55 -17.58
CA VAL A 378 -12.54 -10.81 -17.76
C VAL A 378 -11.57 -11.62 -18.61
N ALA A 379 -11.35 -12.89 -18.26
CA ALA A 379 -10.41 -13.77 -18.95
C ALA A 379 -10.80 -13.99 -20.42
N ARG A 380 -12.09 -14.25 -20.69
CA ARG A 380 -12.60 -14.41 -22.05
C ARG A 380 -12.41 -13.15 -22.88
N ALA A 381 -12.84 -11.99 -22.38
CA ALA A 381 -12.72 -10.73 -23.09
C ALA A 381 -11.26 -10.34 -23.31
N PHE A 382 -10.38 -10.60 -22.34
CA PHE A 382 -8.94 -10.42 -22.49
C PHE A 382 -8.38 -11.26 -23.63
N THR A 383 -8.63 -12.57 -23.63
CA THR A 383 -8.11 -13.50 -24.66
C THR A 383 -8.63 -13.16 -26.04
N GLN A 384 -9.86 -12.67 -26.17
CA GLN A 384 -10.44 -12.25 -27.45
C GLN A 384 -9.90 -10.92 -27.98
N SER A 385 -9.32 -10.09 -27.11
CA SER A 385 -8.91 -8.72 -27.47
C SER A 385 -7.39 -8.58 -27.62
N THR A 386 -6.58 -9.42 -26.96
CA THR A 386 -5.11 -9.35 -27.09
C THR A 386 -4.64 -9.96 -28.41
N GLN A 387 -3.59 -9.35 -29.01
CA GLN A 387 -2.92 -9.85 -30.20
C GLN A 387 -1.57 -10.50 -29.88
N LEU A 388 -1.10 -10.38 -28.65
CA LEU A 388 0.19 -10.91 -28.22
C LEU A 388 0.06 -12.35 -27.66
N PRO A 389 1.15 -13.11 -27.59
CA PRO A 389 1.17 -14.44 -26.98
C PRO A 389 0.66 -14.43 -25.54
N PRO A 390 0.22 -15.58 -24.99
CA PRO A 390 -0.21 -15.69 -23.59
C PRO A 390 0.81 -15.13 -22.62
N THR A 391 0.34 -14.47 -21.56
CA THR A 391 1.16 -13.92 -20.47
C THR A 391 0.63 -14.40 -19.11
N ASP A 392 1.48 -14.34 -18.09
CA ASP A 392 1.11 -14.66 -16.69
C ASP A 392 0.16 -13.58 -16.15
N ILE A 393 -1.13 -13.91 -15.98
CA ILE A 393 -2.13 -13.02 -15.40
C ILE A 393 -2.51 -13.55 -14.03
N ARG A 394 -2.40 -12.72 -13.01
CA ARG A 394 -2.70 -13.09 -11.62
C ARG A 394 -3.63 -12.07 -10.98
N ILE A 395 -4.46 -12.55 -10.07
CA ILE A 395 -5.16 -11.67 -9.13
C ILE A 395 -4.19 -11.31 -8.00
N SER A 396 -4.25 -10.06 -7.54
CA SER A 396 -3.45 -9.58 -6.41
C SER A 396 -3.50 -10.54 -5.22
N GLY A 397 -2.35 -10.86 -4.66
CA GLY A 397 -2.24 -11.72 -3.47
C GLY A 397 -2.84 -11.10 -2.20
N PHE A 398 -3.12 -9.80 -2.22
CA PHE A 398 -3.66 -9.06 -1.08
C PHE A 398 -5.19 -8.92 -1.09
N GLY A 399 -5.85 -9.37 -2.15
CA GLY A 399 -7.31 -9.46 -2.25
C GLY A 399 -8.01 -8.12 -1.95
N GLY A 400 -9.03 -8.14 -1.09
CA GLY A 400 -9.77 -6.95 -0.68
C GLY A 400 -9.00 -5.97 0.22
N LYS A 401 -7.79 -6.34 0.69
CA LYS A 401 -6.95 -5.54 1.58
C LYS A 401 -5.79 -4.84 0.87
N VAL A 402 -5.82 -4.79 -0.47
CA VAL A 402 -4.71 -4.19 -1.23
C VAL A 402 -4.42 -2.73 -0.84
N GLN A 403 -5.43 -1.97 -0.41
CA GLN A 403 -5.28 -0.59 0.05
C GLN A 403 -4.51 -0.50 1.36
N GLU A 404 -4.83 -1.37 2.31
CA GLU A 404 -4.13 -1.48 3.59
C GLU A 404 -2.66 -1.88 3.37
N PHE A 405 -2.41 -2.86 2.51
CA PHE A 405 -1.05 -3.29 2.20
C PHE A 405 -0.24 -2.25 1.42
N ALA A 406 -0.88 -1.44 0.58
CA ALA A 406 -0.23 -0.28 -0.03
C ALA A 406 0.29 0.70 1.02
N ALA A 407 -0.49 0.97 2.05
CA ALA A 407 -0.08 1.83 3.16
C ALA A 407 1.02 1.16 4.03
N VAL A 408 0.91 -0.14 4.27
CA VAL A 408 1.92 -0.94 5.00
C VAL A 408 3.26 -0.93 4.27
N VAL A 409 3.29 -1.23 2.96
CA VAL A 409 4.55 -1.24 2.22
C VAL A 409 5.19 0.15 2.17
N THR A 410 4.39 1.22 2.09
CA THR A 410 4.89 2.59 2.14
C THR A 410 5.56 2.88 3.48
N SER A 411 4.98 2.43 4.60
CA SER A 411 5.56 2.58 5.94
C SER A 411 6.81 1.74 6.18
N LEU A 412 6.96 0.62 5.49
CA LEU A 412 8.12 -0.28 5.59
C LEU A 412 9.20 0.02 4.55
N SER A 413 8.92 0.85 3.56
CA SER A 413 9.79 1.05 2.39
C SER A 413 11.21 1.51 2.76
N ALA A 414 11.33 2.45 3.70
CA ALA A 414 12.62 2.93 4.18
C ALA A 414 13.39 1.85 4.97
N LEU A 415 12.67 1.08 5.80
CA LEU A 415 13.26 -0.04 6.56
C LEU A 415 13.74 -1.15 5.61
N TYR A 416 12.98 -1.47 4.58
CA TYR A 416 13.34 -2.48 3.60
C TYR A 416 14.44 -2.02 2.64
N ALA A 417 14.68 -0.71 2.54
CA ALA A 417 15.78 -0.15 1.77
C ALA A 417 17.10 -0.14 2.54
N ASP A 418 17.09 0.37 3.79
CA ASP A 418 18.23 0.41 4.70
C ASP A 418 17.75 0.32 6.16
N PRO A 419 17.64 -0.89 6.71
CA PRO A 419 17.06 -1.10 8.04
C PRO A 419 17.83 -0.40 9.17
N LEU A 420 19.16 -0.38 9.09
CA LEU A 420 19.99 0.22 10.12
C LEU A 420 19.93 1.75 10.11
N ALA A 421 19.86 2.36 8.93
CA ALA A 421 19.68 3.81 8.81
C ALA A 421 18.26 4.24 9.21
N ALA A 422 17.24 3.42 8.89
CA ALA A 422 15.85 3.71 9.22
C ALA A 422 15.62 3.80 10.73
N VAL A 423 16.13 2.83 11.50
CA VAL A 423 15.98 2.82 12.97
C VAL A 423 16.69 3.99 13.65
N ARG A 424 17.82 4.45 13.12
CA ARG A 424 18.56 5.61 13.67
C ARG A 424 17.83 6.96 13.50
N ARG A 425 16.81 7.02 12.69
CA ARG A 425 16.01 8.26 12.45
C ARG A 425 14.86 8.45 13.44
N VAL A 426 14.53 7.43 14.20
CA VAL A 426 13.49 7.42 15.23
C VAL A 426 14.08 7.73 16.60
#